data_3d8ad179351128d02ecfd47c95720a07
#
_entry.id   3d8ad179351128d02ecfd47c95720a07
#
_cell.length_a   1.000
_cell.length_b   1.000
_cell.length_c   1.000
_cell.angle_alpha   90.00
_cell.angle_beta   90.00
_cell.angle_gamma   90.00
#
_symmetry.space_group_name_H-M   'P 1'
#
loop_
_entity.id
_entity.type
_entity.pdbx_description
1 polymer ?
#
loop_
_entity_poly.entity_id
_entity_poly.type
_entity_poly.pdbx_seq_one_letter_code
_entity_poly.pdbx_strand_id
1 'polypeptide(L)'
;MIENKPAKVLFKTIMPVLLLITLVISFDLFFPPIALSDLSYNNVMYKILTDFFDVIILIPFFVFCLSKHLFRFTTHRRCLVFLLLFLSLVFLLLILYNFSLVNVYAAFYYLIVIAFFEEITFRGYMFTVLNQHFSFNKSVVISGIVFGFSHGLYSFLLFGTSIFSVLNFIGGGIIGSYIFSFIYVKTKSLVFPIYFHALLDFCGFVLF
;
A
#
# COMPACT_ATOMS: atom_id res chain seq x y z
N MET A 1 -33.70 5.18 14.71
CA MET A 1 -32.62 6.00 14.09
C MET A 1 -31.37 5.91 14.96
N ILE A 2 -30.38 5.12 14.57
CA ILE A 2 -29.12 5.01 15.31
C ILE A 2 -28.25 6.16 14.78
N GLU A 3 -28.17 7.20 15.58
CA GLU A 3 -27.25 8.32 15.36
C GLU A 3 -25.81 7.79 15.48
N ASN A 4 -25.23 7.32 14.40
CA ASN A 4 -23.82 6.96 14.35
C ASN A 4 -23.03 8.27 14.45
N LYS A 5 -22.67 8.65 15.68
CA LYS A 5 -21.85 9.84 15.91
C LYS A 5 -20.59 9.73 15.05
N PRO A 6 -20.22 10.75 14.26
CA PRO A 6 -19.06 10.72 13.34
C PRO A 6 -17.77 10.22 14.01
N ALA A 7 -17.54 10.59 15.27
CA ALA A 7 -16.40 10.13 16.06
C ALA A 7 -16.35 8.59 16.23
N LYS A 8 -17.49 7.92 16.40
CA LYS A 8 -17.57 6.45 16.54
C LYS A 8 -17.21 5.75 15.21
N VAL A 9 -17.64 6.33 14.09
CA VAL A 9 -17.29 5.80 12.76
C VAL A 9 -15.80 5.94 12.54
N LEU A 10 -15.21 7.11 12.78
CA LEU A 10 -13.77 7.36 12.68
C LEU A 10 -12.98 6.36 13.51
N PHE A 11 -13.30 6.23 14.80
CA PHE A 11 -12.62 5.33 15.71
C PHE A 11 -12.67 3.87 15.19
N LYS A 12 -13.86 3.37 14.84
CA LYS A 12 -14.02 1.99 14.35
C LYS A 12 -13.32 1.73 13.04
N THR A 13 -13.13 2.74 12.20
CA THR A 13 -12.47 2.61 10.90
C THR A 13 -10.95 2.73 11.03
N ILE A 14 -10.45 3.63 11.85
CA ILE A 14 -9.02 3.90 11.97
C ILE A 14 -8.32 2.86 12.86
N MET A 15 -8.94 2.45 13.97
CA MET A 15 -8.30 1.55 14.93
C MET A 15 -7.80 0.22 14.35
N PRO A 16 -8.55 -0.51 13.51
CA PRO A 16 -8.04 -1.74 12.90
C PRO A 16 -6.80 -1.50 12.02
N VAL A 17 -6.76 -0.37 11.32
CA VAL A 17 -5.61 0.01 10.47
C VAL A 17 -4.41 0.35 11.34
N LEU A 18 -4.59 1.13 12.41
CA LEU A 18 -3.50 1.45 13.35
C LEU A 18 -2.96 0.19 14.04
N LEU A 19 -3.83 -0.73 14.43
CA LEU A 19 -3.42 -2.01 15.00
C LEU A 19 -2.55 -2.81 14.00
N LEU A 20 -2.99 -2.88 12.75
CA LEU A 20 -2.24 -3.56 11.69
C LEU A 20 -0.85 -2.95 11.50
N ILE A 21 -0.78 -1.61 11.38
CA ILE A 21 0.48 -0.88 11.25
C ILE A 21 1.39 -1.14 12.46
N THR A 22 0.82 -1.12 13.67
CA THR A 22 1.59 -1.39 14.90
C THR A 22 2.15 -2.80 14.92
N LEU A 23 1.40 -3.80 14.44
CA LEU A 23 1.88 -5.19 14.36
C LEU A 23 3.05 -5.33 13.37
N VAL A 24 2.95 -4.74 12.17
CA VAL A 24 4.05 -4.76 11.18
C VAL A 24 5.27 -4.04 11.73
N ILE A 25 5.14 -2.81 12.25
CA ILE A 25 6.28 -2.08 12.83
C ILE A 25 6.90 -2.84 14.00
N SER A 26 6.08 -3.47 14.86
CA SER A 26 6.60 -4.24 15.99
C SER A 26 7.41 -5.44 15.51
N PHE A 27 6.94 -6.14 14.48
CA PHE A 27 7.68 -7.24 13.88
C PHE A 27 9.02 -6.76 13.31
N ASP A 28 9.01 -5.69 12.53
CA ASP A 28 10.19 -5.11 11.88
C ASP A 28 11.21 -4.51 12.88
N LEU A 29 10.78 -4.10 14.06
CA LEU A 29 11.70 -3.71 15.13
C LEU A 29 12.49 -4.89 15.70
N PHE A 30 11.91 -6.11 15.69
CA PHE A 30 12.60 -7.34 16.08
C PHE A 30 13.43 -7.95 14.94
N PHE A 31 12.94 -7.80 13.70
CA PHE A 31 13.56 -8.33 12.49
C PHE A 31 13.79 -7.18 11.49
N PRO A 32 14.80 -6.33 11.69
CA PRO A 32 14.98 -5.11 10.93
C PRO A 32 14.96 -5.35 9.41
N PRO A 33 14.09 -4.65 8.66
CA PRO A 33 14.00 -4.81 7.22
C PRO A 33 15.24 -4.26 6.54
N ILE A 34 15.62 -4.87 5.42
CA ILE A 34 16.66 -4.36 4.54
C ILE A 34 16.03 -3.40 3.53
N ALA A 35 16.56 -2.17 3.43
CA ALA A 35 16.13 -1.25 2.39
C ALA A 35 16.45 -1.82 1.00
N LEU A 36 15.57 -1.57 0.02
CA LEU A 36 15.80 -2.10 -1.33
C LEU A 36 17.08 -1.54 -1.98
N SER A 37 17.50 -0.33 -1.61
CA SER A 37 18.79 0.25 -2.03
C SER A 37 20.00 -0.57 -1.58
N ASP A 38 19.88 -1.27 -0.43
CA ASP A 38 20.96 -2.05 0.17
C ASP A 38 20.83 -3.55 -0.15
N LEU A 39 19.86 -3.90 -1.00
CA LEU A 39 19.58 -5.28 -1.36
C LEU A 39 20.68 -5.83 -2.27
N SER A 40 21.15 -7.02 -1.92
CA SER A 40 22.21 -7.75 -2.63
C SER A 40 21.87 -9.24 -2.71
N TYR A 41 22.60 -9.98 -3.52
CA TYR A 41 22.47 -11.43 -3.58
C TYR A 41 22.63 -12.12 -2.21
N ASN A 42 23.51 -11.58 -1.36
CA ASN A 42 23.83 -12.18 -0.06
C ASN A 42 22.72 -11.98 0.99
N ASN A 43 21.87 -10.97 0.86
CA ASN A 43 20.85 -10.63 1.86
C ASN A 43 19.42 -10.75 1.34
N VAL A 44 19.21 -11.02 0.04
CA VAL A 44 17.88 -11.11 -0.57
C VAL A 44 17.00 -12.18 0.06
N MET A 45 17.57 -13.30 0.51
CA MET A 45 16.81 -14.36 1.17
C MET A 45 16.28 -13.93 2.53
N TYR A 46 17.05 -13.16 3.29
CA TYR A 46 16.58 -12.58 4.55
C TYR A 46 15.41 -11.61 4.27
N LYS A 47 15.55 -10.74 3.28
CA LYS A 47 14.47 -9.82 2.87
C LYS A 47 13.20 -10.58 2.46
N ILE A 48 13.32 -11.60 1.63
CA ILE A 48 12.18 -12.44 1.22
C ILE A 48 11.48 -13.05 2.45
N LEU A 49 12.25 -13.51 3.41
CA LEU A 49 11.70 -14.13 4.62
C LEU A 49 10.95 -13.11 5.50
N THR A 50 11.52 -11.93 5.73
CA THR A 50 10.86 -10.88 6.50
C THR A 50 9.58 -10.39 5.82
N ASP A 51 9.63 -10.10 4.53
CA ASP A 51 8.45 -9.68 3.75
C ASP A 51 7.35 -10.76 3.70
N PHE A 52 7.74 -12.04 3.71
CA PHE A 52 6.78 -13.14 3.83
C PHE A 52 6.04 -13.14 5.17
N PHE A 53 6.73 -12.84 6.27
CA PHE A 53 6.08 -12.71 7.57
C PHE A 53 5.18 -11.47 7.63
N ASP A 54 5.54 -10.35 7.02
CA ASP A 54 4.66 -9.19 6.89
C ASP A 54 3.38 -9.54 6.15
N VAL A 55 3.48 -10.28 5.05
CA VAL A 55 2.32 -10.78 4.33
C VAL A 55 1.44 -11.66 5.23
N ILE A 56 2.02 -12.55 6.04
CA ILE A 56 1.26 -13.38 7.00
C ILE A 56 0.50 -12.51 8.01
N ILE A 57 1.12 -11.45 8.53
CA ILE A 57 0.46 -10.49 9.44
C ILE A 57 -0.73 -9.80 8.75
N LEU A 58 -0.62 -9.52 7.46
CA LEU A 58 -1.64 -8.81 6.69
C LEU A 58 -2.82 -9.71 6.23
N ILE A 59 -2.61 -11.03 6.10
CA ILE A 59 -3.62 -11.99 5.61
C ILE A 59 -4.93 -11.95 6.42
N PRO A 60 -4.96 -11.97 7.78
CA PRO A 60 -6.20 -11.95 8.53
C PRO A 60 -7.04 -10.71 8.24
N PHE A 61 -6.40 -9.55 8.08
CA PHE A 61 -7.09 -8.32 7.72
C PHE A 61 -7.65 -8.37 6.29
N PHE A 62 -6.90 -8.92 5.35
CA PHE A 62 -7.37 -9.16 3.98
C PHE A 62 -8.60 -10.06 3.95
N VAL A 63 -8.57 -11.21 4.65
CA VAL A 63 -9.69 -12.14 4.78
C VAL A 63 -10.91 -11.45 5.41
N PHE A 64 -10.71 -10.65 6.45
CA PHE A 64 -11.76 -9.84 7.04
C PHE A 64 -12.39 -8.89 6.01
N CYS A 65 -11.60 -8.16 5.24
CA CYS A 65 -12.11 -7.26 4.21
C CYS A 65 -12.89 -8.00 3.11
N LEU A 66 -12.41 -9.17 2.69
CA LEU A 66 -13.12 -10.04 1.74
C LEU A 66 -14.46 -10.52 2.30
N SER A 67 -14.50 -10.98 3.55
CA SER A 67 -15.72 -11.48 4.20
C SER A 67 -16.80 -10.40 4.33
N LYS A 68 -16.40 -9.13 4.37
CA LYS A 68 -17.31 -7.97 4.43
C LYS A 68 -17.66 -7.39 3.07
N HIS A 69 -17.15 -7.98 1.98
CA HIS A 69 -17.37 -7.48 0.60
C HIS A 69 -17.05 -5.99 0.44
N LEU A 70 -16.00 -5.50 1.12
CA LEU A 70 -15.67 -4.08 1.17
C LEU A 70 -15.11 -3.53 -0.14
N PHE A 71 -14.58 -4.41 -0.99
CA PHE A 71 -14.02 -4.02 -2.28
C PHE A 71 -14.30 -5.07 -3.36
N ARG A 72 -14.03 -4.69 -4.60
CA ARG A 72 -14.24 -5.56 -5.77
C ARG A 72 -12.96 -5.66 -6.59
N PHE A 73 -12.64 -6.88 -6.99
CA PHE A 73 -11.73 -7.16 -8.09
C PHE A 73 -12.58 -7.48 -9.31
N THR A 74 -12.85 -6.50 -10.16
CA THR A 74 -13.58 -6.76 -11.41
C THR A 74 -12.60 -7.25 -12.46
N THR A 75 -12.80 -8.50 -12.91
CA THR A 75 -12.01 -9.14 -13.98
C THR A 75 -12.61 -8.84 -15.35
N HIS A 76 -12.63 -7.58 -15.76
CA HIS A 76 -13.02 -7.23 -17.12
C HIS A 76 -11.83 -7.42 -18.08
N ARG A 77 -12.11 -7.63 -19.38
CA ARG A 77 -11.10 -7.67 -20.45
C ARG A 77 -10.10 -6.50 -20.36
N ARG A 78 -10.57 -5.33 -19.92
CA ARG A 78 -9.71 -4.15 -19.69
C ARG A 78 -8.67 -4.39 -18.59
N CYS A 79 -9.02 -5.10 -17.50
CA CYS A 79 -8.05 -5.43 -16.44
C CYS A 79 -6.95 -6.36 -16.96
N LEU A 80 -7.29 -7.32 -17.84
CA LEU A 80 -6.30 -8.19 -18.46
C LEU A 80 -5.35 -7.39 -19.37
N VAL A 81 -5.89 -6.49 -20.20
CA VAL A 81 -5.06 -5.61 -21.04
C VAL A 81 -4.13 -4.75 -20.18
N PHE A 82 -4.65 -4.16 -19.09
CA PHE A 82 -3.82 -3.38 -18.16
C PHE A 82 -2.73 -4.22 -17.50
N LEU A 83 -3.05 -5.45 -17.07
CA LEU A 83 -2.06 -6.38 -16.53
C LEU A 83 -0.97 -6.68 -17.55
N LEU A 84 -1.32 -6.98 -18.78
CA LEU A 84 -0.36 -7.26 -19.85
C LEU A 84 0.53 -6.05 -20.15
N LEU A 85 -0.05 -4.85 -20.19
CA LEU A 85 0.72 -3.60 -20.36
C LEU A 85 1.65 -3.35 -19.17
N PHE A 86 1.17 -3.55 -17.94
CA PHE A 86 1.98 -3.44 -16.73
C PHE A 86 3.17 -4.42 -16.76
N LEU A 87 2.91 -5.71 -17.01
CA LEU A 87 3.97 -6.73 -17.08
C LEU A 87 4.96 -6.45 -18.21
N SER A 88 4.47 -5.99 -19.38
CA SER A 88 5.35 -5.61 -20.51
C SER A 88 6.25 -4.42 -20.15
N LEU A 89 5.72 -3.43 -19.44
CA LEU A 89 6.49 -2.27 -19.01
C LEU A 89 7.52 -2.63 -17.94
N VAL A 90 7.14 -3.42 -16.93
CA VAL A 90 8.06 -3.94 -15.91
C VAL A 90 9.18 -4.75 -16.56
N PHE A 91 8.84 -5.64 -17.51
CA PHE A 91 9.82 -6.43 -18.24
C PHE A 91 10.76 -5.55 -19.07
N LEU A 92 10.24 -4.52 -19.76
CA LEU A 92 11.05 -3.55 -20.49
C LEU A 92 12.03 -2.80 -19.57
N LEU A 93 11.55 -2.33 -18.41
CA LEU A 93 12.38 -1.66 -17.42
C LEU A 93 13.48 -2.58 -16.88
N LEU A 94 13.17 -3.85 -16.61
CA LEU A 94 14.16 -4.84 -16.17
C LEU A 94 15.24 -5.07 -17.24
N ILE A 95 14.89 -5.09 -18.53
CA ILE A 95 15.87 -5.20 -19.63
C ILE A 95 16.75 -3.95 -19.72
N LEU A 96 16.15 -2.75 -19.64
CA LEU A 96 16.86 -1.48 -19.82
C LEU A 96 17.81 -1.14 -18.65
N TYR A 97 17.42 -1.50 -17.41
CA TYR A 97 18.12 -1.13 -16.19
C TYR A 97 18.84 -2.28 -15.47
N ASN A 98 19.02 -3.39 -16.09
CA ASN A 98 19.65 -4.61 -15.58
C ASN A 98 18.66 -5.67 -15.09
N PHE A 99 18.64 -6.78 -15.77
CA PHE A 99 17.87 -7.98 -15.41
C PHE A 99 18.62 -8.74 -14.31
N SER A 100 18.43 -8.33 -13.06
CA SER A 100 19.04 -8.96 -11.89
C SER A 100 17.96 -9.58 -10.97
N LEU A 101 18.37 -10.54 -10.14
CA LEU A 101 17.51 -11.12 -9.12
C LEU A 101 16.92 -10.02 -8.18
N VAL A 102 17.71 -9.02 -7.85
CA VAL A 102 17.30 -7.89 -7.02
C VAL A 102 16.18 -7.10 -7.67
N ASN A 103 16.33 -6.73 -8.96
CA ASN A 103 15.31 -5.95 -9.66
C ASN A 103 14.03 -6.74 -9.92
N VAL A 104 14.13 -8.04 -10.20
CA VAL A 104 12.97 -8.93 -10.31
C VAL A 104 12.24 -9.04 -8.97
N TYR A 105 12.99 -9.19 -7.88
CA TYR A 105 12.40 -9.22 -6.55
C TYR A 105 11.77 -7.87 -6.18
N ALA A 106 12.40 -6.73 -6.50
CA ALA A 106 11.84 -5.43 -6.28
C ALA A 106 10.49 -5.22 -6.98
N ALA A 107 10.36 -5.66 -8.24
CA ALA A 107 9.10 -5.63 -8.96
C ALA A 107 8.01 -6.46 -8.26
N PHE A 108 8.35 -7.68 -7.81
CA PHE A 108 7.44 -8.52 -7.01
C PHE A 108 7.06 -7.86 -5.68
N TYR A 109 8.04 -7.32 -4.96
CA TYR A 109 7.85 -6.65 -3.67
C TYR A 109 6.86 -5.47 -3.79
N TYR A 110 7.07 -4.58 -4.74
CA TYR A 110 6.19 -3.43 -4.95
C TYR A 110 4.76 -3.84 -5.33
N LEU A 111 4.60 -4.90 -6.17
CA LEU A 111 3.27 -5.35 -6.57
C LEU A 111 2.53 -6.08 -5.44
N ILE A 112 3.16 -7.06 -4.80
CA ILE A 112 2.50 -8.00 -3.89
C ILE A 112 2.58 -7.52 -2.45
N VAL A 113 3.76 -7.11 -1.98
CA VAL A 113 3.92 -6.77 -0.56
C VAL A 113 3.39 -5.36 -0.29
N ILE A 114 3.76 -4.39 -1.12
CA ILE A 114 3.41 -2.98 -0.90
C ILE A 114 2.06 -2.63 -1.52
N ALA A 115 1.99 -2.46 -2.84
CA ALA A 115 0.81 -1.88 -3.49
C ALA A 115 -0.47 -2.69 -3.26
N PHE A 116 -0.39 -4.03 -3.27
CA PHE A 116 -1.57 -4.87 -3.05
C PHE A 116 -2.18 -4.67 -1.67
N PHE A 117 -1.38 -4.81 -0.61
CA PHE A 117 -1.89 -4.71 0.76
C PHE A 117 -2.21 -3.28 1.15
N GLU A 118 -1.47 -2.30 0.67
CA GLU A 118 -1.77 -0.89 0.93
C GLU A 118 -3.07 -0.46 0.27
N GLU A 119 -3.29 -0.81 -1.00
CA GLU A 119 -4.53 -0.44 -1.68
C GLU A 119 -5.75 -1.14 -1.07
N ILE A 120 -5.62 -2.39 -0.60
CA ILE A 120 -6.69 -3.06 0.15
C ILE A 120 -6.97 -2.35 1.47
N THR A 121 -5.94 -2.01 2.22
CA THR A 121 -6.07 -1.37 3.53
C THR A 121 -6.65 0.03 3.42
N PHE A 122 -6.10 0.86 2.54
CA PHE A 122 -6.45 2.28 2.50
C PHE A 122 -7.61 2.58 1.56
N ARG A 123 -7.73 1.94 0.40
CA ARG A 123 -8.83 2.19 -0.56
C ARG A 123 -9.94 1.16 -0.41
N GLY A 124 -9.57 -0.12 -0.32
CA GLY A 124 -10.55 -1.20 -0.15
C GLY A 124 -11.31 -1.11 1.16
N TYR A 125 -10.63 -0.87 2.28
CA TYR A 125 -11.25 -0.78 3.60
C TYR A 125 -11.49 0.67 4.03
N MET A 126 -10.43 1.41 4.35
CA MET A 126 -10.54 2.67 5.07
C MET A 126 -11.34 3.73 4.29
N PHE A 127 -10.94 4.03 3.05
CA PHE A 127 -11.65 4.98 2.20
C PHE A 127 -13.09 4.52 1.94
N THR A 128 -13.31 3.23 1.63
CA THR A 128 -14.64 2.69 1.33
C THR A 128 -15.60 2.86 2.52
N VAL A 129 -15.15 2.52 3.74
CA VAL A 129 -15.98 2.68 4.95
C VAL A 129 -16.22 4.16 5.26
N LEU A 130 -15.20 4.99 5.18
CA LEU A 130 -15.34 6.43 5.42
C LEU A 130 -16.29 7.07 4.39
N ASN A 131 -16.20 6.70 3.12
CA ASN A 131 -17.01 7.29 2.04
C ASN A 131 -18.51 6.92 2.11
N GLN A 132 -18.89 5.95 2.96
CA GLN A 132 -20.29 5.68 3.29
C GLN A 132 -20.89 6.69 4.29
N HIS A 133 -20.04 7.41 5.02
CA HIS A 133 -20.45 8.30 6.13
C HIS A 133 -20.01 9.76 5.93
N PHE A 134 -19.01 10.00 5.10
CA PHE A 134 -18.43 11.32 4.83
C PHE A 134 -18.37 11.58 3.33
N SER A 135 -18.18 12.85 2.94
CA SER A 135 -17.94 13.21 1.54
C SER A 135 -16.63 12.61 1.01
N PHE A 136 -16.52 12.45 -0.31
CA PHE A 136 -15.33 11.95 -0.99
C PHE A 136 -14.06 12.65 -0.48
N ASN A 137 -14.04 13.99 -0.50
CA ASN A 137 -12.85 14.75 -0.10
C ASN A 137 -12.45 14.52 1.38
N LYS A 138 -13.43 14.47 2.30
CA LYS A 138 -13.15 14.16 3.70
C LYS A 138 -12.58 12.76 3.87
N SER A 139 -13.14 11.77 3.19
CA SER A 139 -12.70 10.38 3.23
C SER A 139 -11.28 10.21 2.68
N VAL A 140 -10.97 10.89 1.57
CA VAL A 140 -9.63 10.92 0.98
C VAL A 140 -8.61 11.55 1.93
N VAL A 141 -8.92 12.72 2.50
CA VAL A 141 -7.99 13.43 3.39
C VAL A 141 -7.71 12.61 4.64
N ILE A 142 -8.75 12.05 5.29
CA ILE A 142 -8.58 11.22 6.48
C ILE A 142 -7.76 9.97 6.17
N SER A 143 -8.09 9.27 5.10
CA SER A 143 -7.34 8.07 4.66
C SER A 143 -5.90 8.41 4.30
N GLY A 144 -5.69 9.54 3.61
CA GLY A 144 -4.36 10.00 3.20
C GLY A 144 -3.48 10.44 4.36
N ILE A 145 -4.04 11.08 5.41
CA ILE A 145 -3.30 11.41 6.63
C ILE A 145 -2.83 10.13 7.32
N VAL A 146 -3.70 9.14 7.50
CA VAL A 146 -3.32 7.87 8.15
C VAL A 146 -2.31 7.10 7.30
N PHE A 147 -2.47 7.08 5.98
CA PHE A 147 -1.54 6.46 5.03
C PHE A 147 -0.15 7.11 5.11
N GLY A 148 -0.07 8.43 4.96
CA GLY A 148 1.21 9.13 5.04
C GLY A 148 1.85 9.10 6.43
N PHE A 149 1.03 9.16 7.49
CA PHE A 149 1.52 9.01 8.87
C PHE A 149 2.12 7.61 9.11
N SER A 150 1.50 6.54 8.60
CA SER A 150 2.05 5.18 8.72
C SER A 150 3.42 5.05 8.07
N HIS A 151 3.61 5.61 6.87
CA HIS A 151 4.90 5.65 6.18
C HIS A 151 5.94 6.49 6.92
N GLY A 152 5.52 7.66 7.39
CA GLY A 152 6.40 8.54 8.15
C GLY A 152 6.83 7.92 9.47
N LEU A 153 5.90 7.29 10.19
CA LEU A 153 6.18 6.61 11.46
C LEU A 153 7.11 5.41 11.26
N TYR A 154 6.83 4.59 10.25
CA TYR A 154 7.67 3.47 9.86
C TYR A 154 9.10 3.93 9.56
N SER A 155 9.24 4.92 8.69
CA SER A 155 10.53 5.49 8.31
C SER A 155 11.27 6.13 9.49
N PHE A 156 10.56 6.82 10.38
CA PHE A 156 11.13 7.43 11.58
C PHE A 156 11.66 6.38 12.56
N LEU A 157 10.88 5.33 12.83
CA LEU A 157 11.23 4.32 13.84
C LEU A 157 12.30 3.34 13.37
N LEU A 158 12.28 2.94 12.09
CA LEU A 158 13.16 1.90 11.56
C LEU A 158 14.42 2.45 10.88
N PHE A 159 14.32 3.63 10.26
CA PHE A 159 15.42 4.23 9.52
C PHE A 159 15.92 5.56 10.10
N GLY A 160 15.36 6.01 11.23
CA GLY A 160 15.81 7.22 11.91
C GLY A 160 15.62 8.52 11.12
N THR A 161 14.64 8.57 10.22
CA THR A 161 14.36 9.77 9.41
C THR A 161 13.87 10.94 10.26
N SER A 162 13.96 12.17 9.75
CA SER A 162 13.57 13.36 10.49
C SER A 162 12.04 13.50 10.64
N ILE A 163 11.61 14.27 11.64
CA ILE A 163 10.20 14.62 11.80
C ILE A 163 9.65 15.41 10.59
N PHE A 164 10.47 16.16 9.89
CA PHE A 164 10.09 16.84 8.65
C PHE A 164 9.77 15.84 7.54
N SER A 165 10.51 14.71 7.48
CA SER A 165 10.18 13.62 6.56
C SER A 165 8.80 13.02 6.85
N VAL A 166 8.41 12.88 8.13
CA VAL A 166 7.06 12.43 8.50
C VAL A 166 5.99 13.37 7.94
N LEU A 167 6.18 14.69 8.06
CA LEU A 167 5.25 15.67 7.50
C LEU A 167 5.17 15.59 5.97
N ASN A 168 6.30 15.38 5.29
CA ASN A 168 6.32 15.18 3.84
C ASN A 168 5.57 13.89 3.43
N PHE A 169 5.74 12.78 4.18
CA PHE A 169 4.97 11.56 3.96
C PHE A 169 3.46 11.79 4.11
N ILE A 170 3.03 12.59 5.10
CA ILE A 170 1.61 12.93 5.27
C ILE A 170 1.09 13.70 4.05
N GLY A 171 1.84 14.70 3.58
CA GLY A 171 1.50 15.46 2.37
C GLY A 171 1.39 14.58 1.13
N GLY A 172 2.39 13.75 0.89
CA GLY A 172 2.42 12.76 -0.19
C GLY A 172 1.28 11.74 -0.07
N GLY A 173 1.01 11.28 1.14
CA GLY A 173 -0.08 10.35 1.43
C GLY A 173 -1.47 10.91 1.09
N ILE A 174 -1.71 12.21 1.34
CA ILE A 174 -2.96 12.87 0.95
C ILE A 174 -3.08 12.95 -0.58
N ILE A 175 -2.00 13.34 -1.26
CA ILE A 175 -1.98 13.43 -2.74
C ILE A 175 -2.19 12.04 -3.36
N GLY A 176 -1.43 11.04 -2.94
CA GLY A 176 -1.56 9.66 -3.40
C GLY A 176 -2.94 9.09 -3.11
N SER A 177 -3.48 9.35 -1.90
CA SER A 177 -4.83 8.93 -1.54
C SER A 177 -5.89 9.53 -2.47
N TYR A 178 -5.72 10.80 -2.88
CA TYR A 178 -6.63 11.43 -3.84
C TYR A 178 -6.58 10.74 -5.21
N ILE A 179 -5.39 10.54 -5.75
CA ILE A 179 -5.18 9.92 -7.06
C ILE A 179 -5.76 8.49 -7.07
N PHE A 180 -5.34 7.64 -6.13
CA PHE A 180 -5.73 6.24 -6.12
C PHE A 180 -7.20 6.02 -5.77
N SER A 181 -7.77 6.82 -4.85
CA SER A 181 -9.20 6.76 -4.56
C SER A 181 -10.05 7.24 -5.74
N PHE A 182 -9.59 8.25 -6.48
CA PHE A 182 -10.25 8.69 -7.71
C PHE A 182 -10.25 7.59 -8.78
N ILE A 183 -9.10 6.94 -9.01
CA ILE A 183 -8.97 5.80 -9.93
C ILE A 183 -9.93 4.68 -9.48
N TYR A 184 -9.92 4.32 -8.18
CA TYR A 184 -10.78 3.28 -7.63
C TYR A 184 -12.27 3.57 -7.86
N VAL A 185 -12.73 4.76 -7.55
CA VAL A 185 -14.15 5.15 -7.74
C VAL A 185 -14.54 5.13 -9.21
N LYS A 186 -13.67 5.62 -10.09
CA LYS A 186 -13.94 5.67 -11.55
C LYS A 186 -13.95 4.28 -12.19
N THR A 187 -13.05 3.40 -11.77
CA THR A 187 -12.92 2.05 -12.34
C THR A 187 -13.78 1.01 -11.64
N LYS A 188 -14.22 1.30 -10.41
CA LYS A 188 -14.94 0.37 -9.52
C LYS A 188 -14.18 -0.93 -9.27
N SER A 189 -12.84 -0.88 -9.34
CA SER A 189 -11.95 -2.02 -9.17
C SER A 189 -10.65 -1.60 -8.51
N LEU A 190 -10.18 -2.37 -7.52
CA LEU A 190 -8.87 -2.17 -6.90
C LEU A 190 -7.68 -2.56 -7.80
N VAL A 191 -7.92 -3.32 -8.85
CA VAL A 191 -6.87 -3.77 -9.79
C VAL A 191 -6.09 -2.59 -10.38
N PHE A 192 -6.80 -1.53 -10.77
CA PHE A 192 -6.16 -0.37 -11.41
C PHE A 192 -5.28 0.45 -10.44
N PRO A 193 -5.76 0.86 -9.25
CA PRO A 193 -4.89 1.56 -8.32
C PRO A 193 -3.71 0.69 -7.86
N ILE A 194 -3.88 -0.63 -7.65
CA ILE A 194 -2.78 -1.53 -7.29
C ILE A 194 -1.68 -1.51 -8.36
N TYR A 195 -2.02 -1.72 -9.63
CA TYR A 195 -1.00 -1.72 -10.70
C TYR A 195 -0.37 -0.35 -10.93
N PHE A 196 -1.15 0.71 -10.83
CA PHE A 196 -0.62 2.07 -11.00
C PHE A 196 0.32 2.45 -9.85
N HIS A 197 -0.04 2.08 -8.61
CA HIS A 197 0.79 2.28 -7.42
C HIS A 197 2.11 1.49 -7.55
N ALA A 198 2.02 0.18 -7.79
CA ALA A 198 3.19 -0.69 -7.96
C ALA A 198 4.13 -0.19 -9.07
N LEU A 199 3.56 0.33 -10.17
CA LEU A 199 4.36 0.88 -11.26
C LEU A 199 5.10 2.14 -10.85
N LEU A 200 4.44 3.07 -10.13
CA LEU A 200 5.07 4.29 -9.66
C LEU A 200 6.23 3.99 -8.71
N ASP A 201 6.03 3.07 -7.76
CA ASP A 201 7.07 2.69 -6.81
C ASP A 201 8.23 1.98 -7.48
N PHE A 202 7.94 1.03 -8.38
CA PHE A 202 8.99 0.33 -9.12
C PHE A 202 9.76 1.26 -10.04
N CYS A 203 9.09 2.17 -10.75
CA CYS A 203 9.77 3.20 -11.54
C CYS A 203 10.64 4.11 -10.66
N GLY A 204 10.15 4.53 -9.50
CA GLY A 204 10.93 5.29 -8.53
C GLY A 204 12.20 4.56 -8.11
N PHE A 205 12.09 3.26 -7.80
CA PHE A 205 13.24 2.43 -7.42
C PHE A 205 14.27 2.25 -8.54
N VAL A 206 13.81 2.08 -9.80
CA VAL A 206 14.72 1.79 -10.93
C VAL A 206 15.37 3.05 -11.49
N LEU A 207 14.68 4.22 -11.42
CA LEU A 207 15.13 5.45 -12.06
C LEU A 207 15.93 6.40 -11.14
N PHE A 208 15.78 6.27 -9.81
CA PHE A 208 16.39 7.14 -8.80
C PHE A 208 17.08 6.37 -7.69
#